data_63acc9b09dbc73440062989ae216f0a7
#
_entry.id   63acc9b09dbc73440062989ae216f0a7
#
_cell.length_a   1.000
_cell.length_b   1.000
_cell.length_c   1.000
_cell.angle_alpha   90.00
_cell.angle_beta   90.00
_cell.angle_gamma   90.00
#
_symmetry.space_group_name_H-M   'P 1'
#
loop_
_entity.id
_entity.type
_entity.pdbx_description
1 polymer ?
#
loop_
_entity_poly.entity_id
_entity_poly.type
_entity_poly.pdbx_seq_one_letter_code
_entity_poly.pdbx_strand_id
1 'polypeptide(L)'
;MDATVAVVHYPEGAGHATRMLAVARELEARGATVELAGGGPGEQFVELLGYEEYVPTVVDFIGDYQGDGGSLLDVVTGSVPDAVRRVRDVARWLRRVDADCVITDDMFASVAAVLARVRQYVCTHNTPGYYDDLAERVGAKLLTRQQVAASRSFFYPAVWPALTGDPRGVERVPPLALDVPLEGDVPDVDVLVSPSTYSDDLDEVASRLREHGRDVTVVGGDGWTTVRSMLPVLREANAVVCPGYSTVMEAAVAGTPCVVYPFTSEQRGVARFVEAGGEPGFAVAESPESAVRAVEDPPDDPDFENGAPVVAQRIAAAFE
;
A
#
# COMPACT_ATOMS: atom_id res chain seq x y z
N MET A 1 -15.32 -21.04 3.69
CA MET A 1 -14.01 -21.57 3.20
C MET A 1 -13.29 -22.18 4.40
N ASP A 2 -13.00 -23.48 4.40
CA ASP A 2 -12.25 -24.15 5.48
C ASP A 2 -10.79 -24.28 5.03
N ALA A 3 -10.00 -23.23 5.23
CA ALA A 3 -8.60 -23.17 4.81
C ALA A 3 -7.81 -22.19 5.68
N THR A 4 -6.54 -22.50 5.91
CA THR A 4 -5.58 -21.61 6.56
C THR A 4 -4.89 -20.76 5.51
N VAL A 5 -5.12 -19.43 5.55
CA VAL A 5 -4.53 -18.46 4.65
C VAL A 5 -3.48 -17.63 5.38
N ALA A 6 -2.24 -17.77 4.94
CA ALA A 6 -1.18 -16.87 5.38
C ALA A 6 -1.32 -15.53 4.64
N VAL A 7 -1.29 -14.42 5.38
CA VAL A 7 -1.31 -13.07 4.83
C VAL A 7 0.00 -12.38 5.23
N VAL A 8 0.80 -12.00 4.25
CA VAL A 8 2.14 -11.45 4.53
C VAL A 8 2.25 -10.06 3.91
N HIS A 9 2.46 -9.05 4.75
CA HIS A 9 2.70 -7.69 4.27
C HIS A 9 4.18 -7.32 4.23
N TYR A 10 4.54 -6.40 3.33
CA TYR A 10 5.87 -5.86 3.24
C TYR A 10 6.16 -4.92 4.43
N PRO A 11 7.36 -4.94 5.04
CA PRO A 11 7.64 -4.23 6.28
C PRO A 11 7.92 -2.73 6.14
N GLU A 12 8.05 -2.21 4.93
CA GLU A 12 8.31 -0.80 4.69
C GLU A 12 6.99 -0.04 4.48
N GLY A 13 6.57 0.72 5.49
CA GLY A 13 5.39 1.57 5.43
C GLY A 13 4.08 0.88 5.86
N ALA A 14 3.26 1.65 6.57
CA ALA A 14 1.99 1.21 7.14
C ALA A 14 0.95 0.78 6.09
N GLY A 15 0.96 1.41 4.91
CA GLY A 15 0.01 1.13 3.82
C GLY A 15 0.07 -0.31 3.27
N HIS A 16 1.20 -1.01 3.45
CA HIS A 16 1.30 -2.43 3.12
C HIS A 16 0.47 -3.28 4.09
N ALA A 17 0.59 -3.00 5.38
CA ALA A 17 -0.18 -3.71 6.40
C ALA A 17 -1.69 -3.43 6.27
N THR A 18 -2.10 -2.17 6.15
CA THR A 18 -3.53 -1.82 6.04
C THR A 18 -4.18 -2.45 4.81
N ARG A 19 -3.50 -2.50 3.67
CA ARG A 19 -3.97 -3.19 2.47
C ARG A 19 -4.12 -4.70 2.68
N MET A 20 -3.13 -5.35 3.28
CA MET A 20 -3.20 -6.79 3.55
C MET A 20 -4.21 -7.13 4.63
N LEU A 21 -4.38 -6.28 5.64
CA LEU A 21 -5.43 -6.42 6.66
C LEU A 21 -6.84 -6.29 6.07
N ALA A 22 -7.04 -5.44 5.06
CA ALA A 22 -8.30 -5.36 4.34
C ALA A 22 -8.67 -6.70 3.72
N VAL A 23 -7.71 -7.36 3.05
CA VAL A 23 -7.92 -8.68 2.46
C VAL A 23 -8.07 -9.77 3.53
N ALA A 24 -7.29 -9.72 4.60
CA ALA A 24 -7.35 -10.66 5.72
C ALA A 24 -8.76 -10.74 6.33
N ARG A 25 -9.34 -9.58 6.65
CA ARG A 25 -10.69 -9.48 7.22
C ARG A 25 -11.76 -10.05 6.28
N GLU A 26 -11.64 -9.78 4.99
CA GLU A 26 -12.55 -10.32 3.99
C GLU A 26 -12.43 -11.86 3.83
N LEU A 27 -11.25 -12.41 4.02
CA LEU A 27 -11.04 -13.86 4.04
C LEU A 27 -11.65 -14.50 5.28
N GLU A 28 -11.46 -13.89 6.46
CA GLU A 28 -12.09 -14.34 7.72
C GLU A 28 -13.62 -14.30 7.63
N ALA A 29 -14.19 -13.24 7.07
CA ALA A 29 -15.63 -13.12 6.85
C ALA A 29 -16.18 -14.25 5.95
N ARG A 30 -15.31 -14.91 5.16
CA ARG A 30 -15.63 -16.07 4.32
C ARG A 30 -15.28 -17.40 4.99
N GLY A 31 -14.88 -17.38 6.27
CA GLY A 31 -14.59 -18.55 7.09
C GLY A 31 -13.18 -19.10 6.91
N ALA A 32 -12.21 -18.30 6.45
CA ALA A 32 -10.80 -18.69 6.49
C ALA A 32 -10.22 -18.52 7.90
N THR A 33 -9.28 -19.38 8.26
CA THR A 33 -8.34 -19.09 9.35
C THR A 33 -7.21 -18.25 8.77
N VAL A 34 -7.01 -17.04 9.32
CA VAL A 34 -5.95 -16.13 8.84
C VAL A 34 -4.78 -16.15 9.80
N GLU A 35 -3.58 -16.29 9.23
CA GLU A 35 -2.29 -16.18 9.93
C GLU A 35 -1.52 -15.00 9.33
N LEU A 36 -1.08 -14.05 10.18
CA LEU A 36 -0.43 -12.81 9.73
C LEU A 36 1.09 -12.86 9.93
N ALA A 37 1.81 -12.24 8.99
CA ALA A 37 3.23 -11.96 9.15
C ALA A 37 3.62 -10.67 8.42
N GLY A 38 4.60 -9.92 8.96
CA GLY A 38 5.03 -8.70 8.29
C GLY A 38 6.12 -7.94 9.05
N GLY A 39 5.75 -7.24 10.09
CA GLY A 39 6.64 -6.40 10.89
C GLY A 39 6.75 -4.95 10.38
N GLY A 40 7.58 -4.16 11.06
CA GLY A 40 7.85 -2.77 10.73
C GLY A 40 6.71 -1.81 11.13
N PRO A 41 6.59 -0.64 10.47
CA PRO A 41 5.57 0.36 10.83
C PRO A 41 4.12 -0.14 10.75
N GLY A 42 3.90 -1.28 10.10
CA GLY A 42 2.59 -1.92 9.99
C GLY A 42 2.10 -2.59 11.26
N GLU A 43 3.01 -3.00 12.16
CA GLU A 43 2.69 -3.74 13.39
C GLU A 43 1.61 -3.04 14.24
N GLN A 44 1.68 -1.71 14.36
CA GLN A 44 0.70 -0.95 15.13
C GLN A 44 -0.74 -1.12 14.62
N PHE A 45 -0.95 -1.27 13.31
CA PHE A 45 -2.29 -1.46 12.73
C PHE A 45 -2.79 -2.88 12.93
N VAL A 46 -1.88 -3.86 12.90
CA VAL A 46 -2.19 -5.25 13.24
C VAL A 46 -2.67 -5.35 14.69
N GLU A 47 -1.94 -4.73 15.64
CA GLU A 47 -2.29 -4.69 17.05
C GLU A 47 -3.59 -3.93 17.32
N LEU A 48 -3.81 -2.75 16.69
CA LEU A 48 -5.03 -1.95 16.81
C LEU A 48 -6.29 -2.71 16.36
N LEU A 49 -6.14 -3.69 15.47
CA LEU A 49 -7.23 -4.56 15.03
C LEU A 49 -7.38 -5.82 15.89
N GLY A 50 -6.53 -6.00 16.88
CA GLY A 50 -6.56 -7.16 17.80
C GLY A 50 -5.97 -8.43 17.21
N TYR A 51 -5.16 -8.33 16.15
CA TYR A 51 -4.41 -9.45 15.60
C TYR A 51 -3.03 -9.58 16.26
N GLU A 52 -2.50 -10.79 16.19
CA GLU A 52 -1.09 -11.08 16.42
C GLU A 52 -0.43 -11.42 15.09
N GLU A 53 0.83 -11.01 14.90
CA GLU A 53 1.57 -11.37 13.71
C GLU A 53 2.94 -11.98 14.02
N TYR A 54 3.40 -12.82 13.12
CA TYR A 54 4.79 -13.24 13.12
C TYR A 54 5.66 -12.17 12.48
N VAL A 55 6.69 -11.72 13.20
CA VAL A 55 7.64 -10.72 12.72
C VAL A 55 8.91 -11.43 12.21
N PRO A 56 9.07 -11.63 10.89
CA PRO A 56 10.31 -12.11 10.29
C PRO A 56 11.38 -11.01 10.29
N THR A 57 12.60 -11.35 9.89
CA THR A 57 13.66 -10.35 9.69
C THR A 57 13.12 -9.17 8.85
N VAL A 58 13.18 -7.95 9.40
CA VAL A 58 12.79 -6.73 8.69
C VAL A 58 13.92 -6.34 7.74
N VAL A 59 13.56 -5.96 6.51
CA VAL A 59 14.49 -5.49 5.48
C VAL A 59 14.17 -4.04 5.20
N ASP A 60 15.13 -3.16 5.35
CA ASP A 60 15.03 -1.74 4.98
C ASP A 60 15.75 -1.52 3.63
N PHE A 61 15.07 -1.90 2.55
CA PHE A 61 15.65 -1.83 1.21
C PHE A 61 15.65 -0.38 0.67
N ILE A 62 14.60 0.38 0.97
CA ILE A 62 14.46 1.76 0.49
C ILE A 62 15.37 2.69 1.31
N GLY A 63 15.45 2.51 2.64
CA GLY A 63 16.33 3.29 3.49
C GLY A 63 17.81 3.15 3.11
N ASP A 64 18.25 1.93 2.80
CA ASP A 64 19.63 1.65 2.36
C ASP A 64 19.92 2.23 0.95
N TYR A 65 18.92 2.39 0.09
CA TYR A 65 19.09 2.88 -1.28
C TYR A 65 18.91 4.40 -1.41
N GLN A 66 18.01 4.99 -0.63
CA GLN A 66 17.67 6.43 -0.70
C GLN A 66 18.31 7.26 0.41
N GLY A 67 18.97 6.65 1.39
CA GLY A 67 19.76 7.34 2.40
C GLY A 67 20.93 8.12 1.78
N ASP A 68 21.34 9.22 2.43
CA ASP A 68 22.37 10.16 1.96
C ASP A 68 23.64 9.43 1.48
N GLY A 69 23.73 9.19 0.16
CA GLY A 69 24.90 8.59 -0.49
C GLY A 69 24.91 7.06 -0.48
N GLY A 70 23.79 6.39 -0.29
CA GLY A 70 23.69 4.92 -0.36
C GLY A 70 24.29 4.37 -1.65
N SER A 71 25.26 3.46 -1.52
CA SER A 71 25.95 2.83 -2.64
C SER A 71 25.37 1.43 -2.90
N LEU A 72 25.52 0.93 -4.14
CA LEU A 72 25.25 -0.47 -4.46
C LEU A 72 25.96 -1.46 -3.49
N LEU A 73 27.05 -1.03 -2.88
CA LEU A 73 27.80 -1.82 -1.91
C LEU A 73 27.02 -1.92 -0.58
N ASP A 74 26.37 -0.86 -0.14
CA ASP A 74 25.58 -0.82 1.10
C ASP A 74 24.34 -1.70 0.97
N VAL A 75 23.66 -1.65 -0.19
CA VAL A 75 22.56 -2.57 -0.51
C VAL A 75 23.01 -4.02 -0.51
N VAL A 76 24.15 -4.33 -1.13
CA VAL A 76 24.67 -5.71 -1.20
C VAL A 76 25.14 -6.23 0.17
N THR A 77 25.71 -5.37 1.00
CA THR A 77 26.24 -5.80 2.31
C THR A 77 25.21 -5.74 3.43
N GLY A 78 24.24 -4.82 3.37
CA GLY A 78 23.18 -4.65 4.35
C GLY A 78 21.91 -5.42 3.98
N SER A 79 21.24 -5.01 2.91
CA SER A 79 19.90 -5.52 2.57
C SER A 79 19.89 -6.96 2.06
N VAL A 80 20.92 -7.43 1.33
CA VAL A 80 20.90 -8.81 0.77
C VAL A 80 20.95 -9.90 1.84
N PRO A 81 21.80 -9.83 2.90
CA PRO A 81 21.78 -10.81 3.97
C PRO A 81 20.42 -10.86 4.70
N ASP A 82 19.81 -9.70 4.95
CA ASP A 82 18.54 -9.62 5.65
C ASP A 82 17.38 -10.08 4.75
N ALA A 83 17.42 -9.79 3.46
CA ALA A 83 16.49 -10.34 2.48
C ALA A 83 16.52 -11.89 2.47
N VAL A 84 17.73 -12.48 2.49
CA VAL A 84 17.88 -13.95 2.56
C VAL A 84 17.37 -14.51 3.90
N ARG A 85 17.58 -13.80 5.00
CA ARG A 85 17.04 -14.18 6.32
C ARG A 85 15.51 -14.11 6.30
N ARG A 86 14.94 -13.00 5.84
CA ARG A 86 13.49 -12.82 5.71
C ARG A 86 12.84 -13.94 4.88
N VAL A 87 13.40 -14.26 3.72
CA VAL A 87 12.92 -15.38 2.89
C VAL A 87 12.92 -16.70 3.65
N ARG A 88 13.99 -16.99 4.42
CA ARG A 88 14.08 -18.23 5.22
C ARG A 88 13.10 -18.22 6.39
N ASP A 89 12.92 -17.10 7.06
CA ASP A 89 12.03 -16.95 8.21
C ASP A 89 10.59 -17.13 7.78
N VAL A 90 10.15 -16.45 6.72
CA VAL A 90 8.80 -16.60 6.15
C VAL A 90 8.57 -18.02 5.63
N ALA A 91 9.55 -18.62 4.93
CA ALA A 91 9.40 -19.99 4.44
C ALA A 91 9.27 -21.04 5.57
N ARG A 92 9.95 -20.84 6.71
CA ARG A 92 9.80 -21.70 7.89
C ARG A 92 8.45 -21.49 8.57
N TRP A 93 8.02 -20.22 8.67
CA TRP A 93 6.75 -19.86 9.27
C TRP A 93 5.57 -20.42 8.47
N LEU A 94 5.55 -20.27 7.13
CA LEU A 94 4.52 -20.83 6.26
C LEU A 94 4.34 -22.35 6.45
N ARG A 95 5.46 -23.09 6.62
CA ARG A 95 5.39 -24.53 6.90
C ARG A 95 4.90 -24.85 8.32
N ARG A 96 5.20 -23.98 9.30
CA ARG A 96 4.80 -24.16 10.70
C ARG A 96 3.31 -23.95 10.90
N VAL A 97 2.74 -22.95 10.22
CA VAL A 97 1.30 -22.66 10.29
C VAL A 97 0.47 -23.55 9.36
N ASP A 98 1.13 -24.43 8.59
CA ASP A 98 0.50 -25.35 7.63
C ASP A 98 -0.45 -24.64 6.66
N ALA A 99 0.01 -23.52 6.10
CA ALA A 99 -0.80 -22.66 5.25
C ALA A 99 -1.20 -23.36 3.93
N ASP A 100 -2.48 -23.39 3.63
CA ASP A 100 -3.02 -23.89 2.36
C ASP A 100 -2.67 -22.97 1.18
N CYS A 101 -2.61 -21.68 1.47
CA CYS A 101 -2.11 -20.67 0.54
C CYS A 101 -1.57 -19.43 1.27
N VAL A 102 -0.87 -18.59 0.53
CA VAL A 102 -0.42 -17.28 1.00
C VAL A 102 -0.88 -16.20 0.03
N ILE A 103 -1.33 -15.07 0.57
CA ILE A 103 -1.46 -13.81 -0.18
C ILE A 103 -0.45 -12.81 0.36
N THR A 104 0.22 -12.09 -0.54
CA THR A 104 1.29 -11.18 -0.16
C THR A 104 1.48 -10.04 -1.12
N ASP A 105 1.92 -8.89 -0.61
CA ASP A 105 2.51 -7.78 -1.36
C ASP A 105 4.05 -7.71 -1.17
N ASP A 106 4.60 -8.61 -0.35
CA ASP A 106 6.03 -8.70 -0.08
C ASP A 106 6.76 -9.57 -1.12
N MET A 107 7.73 -8.97 -1.80
CA MET A 107 8.54 -9.66 -2.80
C MET A 107 9.33 -10.84 -2.24
N PHE A 108 9.79 -10.74 -0.99
CA PHE A 108 10.56 -11.79 -0.30
C PHE A 108 9.65 -12.93 0.14
N ALA A 109 8.45 -12.61 0.57
CA ALA A 109 7.43 -13.61 0.90
C ALA A 109 6.99 -14.40 -0.35
N SER A 110 6.93 -13.75 -1.52
CA SER A 110 6.68 -14.44 -2.79
C SER A 110 7.76 -15.49 -3.11
N VAL A 111 9.03 -15.18 -2.87
CA VAL A 111 10.12 -16.15 -3.01
C VAL A 111 10.03 -17.25 -1.94
N ALA A 112 9.69 -16.88 -0.70
CA ALA A 112 9.53 -17.81 0.42
C ALA A 112 8.42 -18.83 0.17
N ALA A 113 7.30 -18.41 -0.44
CA ALA A 113 6.20 -19.28 -0.82
C ALA A 113 6.63 -20.38 -1.81
N VAL A 114 7.44 -20.01 -2.81
CA VAL A 114 8.02 -20.99 -3.75
C VAL A 114 8.90 -22.01 -3.02
N LEU A 115 9.76 -21.55 -2.09
CA LEU A 115 10.62 -22.43 -1.30
C LEU A 115 9.84 -23.29 -0.31
N ALA A 116 8.74 -22.78 0.22
CA ALA A 116 7.85 -23.51 1.11
C ALA A 116 6.94 -24.48 0.34
N ARG A 117 6.80 -24.32 -0.98
CA ARG A 117 5.84 -25.02 -1.85
C ARG A 117 4.38 -24.75 -1.46
N VAL A 118 4.11 -23.55 -0.98
CA VAL A 118 2.78 -23.05 -0.67
C VAL A 118 2.22 -22.34 -1.90
N ARG A 119 0.94 -22.58 -2.21
CA ARG A 119 0.23 -21.88 -3.27
C ARG A 119 0.19 -20.38 -2.95
N GLN A 120 0.55 -19.52 -3.91
CA GLN A 120 0.57 -18.09 -3.63
C GLN A 120 -0.33 -17.27 -4.54
N TYR A 121 -0.81 -16.19 -3.97
CA TYR A 121 -1.46 -15.05 -4.58
C TYR A 121 -0.62 -13.81 -4.28
N VAL A 122 -0.47 -12.93 -5.26
CA VAL A 122 0.26 -11.66 -5.09
C VAL A 122 -0.73 -10.52 -5.25
N CYS A 123 -0.66 -9.51 -4.38
CA CYS A 123 -1.50 -8.32 -4.44
C CYS A 123 -0.64 -7.08 -4.27
N THR A 124 -0.10 -6.56 -5.36
CA THR A 124 0.82 -5.41 -5.31
C THR A 124 0.60 -4.47 -6.48
N HIS A 125 1.00 -3.22 -6.29
CA HIS A 125 0.88 -2.16 -7.29
C HIS A 125 2.18 -1.92 -8.08
N ASN A 126 3.30 -2.47 -7.64
CA ASN A 126 4.60 -2.17 -8.26
C ASN A 126 4.61 -2.61 -9.73
N THR A 127 4.96 -1.67 -10.62
CA THR A 127 5.05 -1.88 -12.06
C THR A 127 6.31 -1.24 -12.64
N PRO A 128 6.93 -1.84 -13.66
CA PRO A 128 8.06 -1.23 -14.36
C PRO A 128 7.77 0.17 -14.93
N GLY A 129 6.49 0.48 -15.17
CA GLY A 129 6.05 1.77 -15.69
C GLY A 129 6.24 2.95 -14.73
N TYR A 130 6.44 2.71 -13.44
CA TYR A 130 6.68 3.77 -12.47
C TYR A 130 8.07 4.40 -12.57
N TYR A 131 9.05 3.66 -13.08
CA TYR A 131 10.46 4.03 -12.99
C TYR A 131 10.99 4.60 -14.30
N ASP A 132 11.67 5.76 -14.22
CA ASP A 132 12.38 6.36 -15.34
C ASP A 132 13.78 5.78 -15.47
N ASP A 133 14.43 5.43 -14.36
CA ASP A 133 15.73 4.76 -14.36
C ASP A 133 15.64 3.36 -14.98
N LEU A 134 16.61 3.06 -15.84
CA LEU A 134 16.64 1.80 -16.59
C LEU A 134 16.88 0.58 -15.67
N ALA A 135 17.72 0.72 -14.64
CA ALA A 135 18.05 -0.39 -13.73
C ALA A 135 16.85 -0.70 -12.83
N GLU A 136 16.19 0.32 -12.27
CA GLU A 136 14.95 0.19 -11.49
C GLU A 136 13.85 -0.46 -12.34
N ARG A 137 13.65 0.02 -13.57
CA ARG A 137 12.68 -0.52 -14.53
C ARG A 137 12.93 -2.00 -14.87
N VAL A 138 14.18 -2.37 -15.12
CA VAL A 138 14.56 -3.77 -15.40
C VAL A 138 14.35 -4.63 -14.15
N GLY A 139 14.76 -4.15 -12.98
CA GLY A 139 14.56 -4.83 -11.70
C GLY A 139 13.08 -5.10 -11.43
N ALA A 140 12.24 -4.06 -11.50
CA ALA A 140 10.79 -4.15 -11.32
C ALA A 140 10.16 -5.13 -12.34
N LYS A 141 10.61 -5.11 -13.61
CA LYS A 141 10.13 -6.02 -14.65
C LYS A 141 10.47 -7.49 -14.38
N LEU A 142 11.67 -7.76 -13.88
CA LEU A 142 12.09 -9.11 -13.53
C LEU A 142 11.30 -9.64 -12.33
N LEU A 143 11.16 -8.81 -11.31
CA LEU A 143 10.38 -9.11 -10.12
C LEU A 143 8.92 -9.41 -10.46
N THR A 144 8.25 -8.50 -11.18
CA THR A 144 6.85 -8.68 -11.58
C THR A 144 6.66 -9.96 -12.40
N ARG A 145 7.57 -10.24 -13.35
CA ARG A 145 7.51 -11.49 -14.12
C ARG A 145 7.66 -12.73 -13.26
N GLN A 146 8.57 -12.71 -12.30
CA GLN A 146 8.76 -13.83 -11.37
C GLN A 146 7.48 -14.02 -10.53
N GLN A 147 6.91 -12.95 -9.97
CA GLN A 147 5.70 -13.01 -9.17
C GLN A 147 4.49 -13.50 -9.98
N VAL A 148 4.28 -13.01 -11.20
CA VAL A 148 3.22 -13.46 -12.10
C VAL A 148 3.39 -14.95 -12.45
N ALA A 149 4.63 -15.39 -12.75
CA ALA A 149 4.89 -16.79 -13.12
C ALA A 149 4.73 -17.77 -11.94
N ALA A 150 4.95 -17.30 -10.72
CA ALA A 150 4.92 -18.12 -9.51
C ALA A 150 3.56 -18.11 -8.80
N SER A 151 2.69 -17.13 -9.08
CA SER A 151 1.39 -16.99 -8.40
C SER A 151 0.25 -17.64 -9.19
N ARG A 152 -0.83 -18.00 -8.47
CA ARG A 152 -2.11 -18.43 -9.07
C ARG A 152 -2.82 -17.24 -9.71
N SER A 153 -2.83 -16.11 -9.01
CA SER A 153 -3.28 -14.81 -9.51
C SER A 153 -2.37 -13.72 -8.98
N PHE A 154 -2.13 -12.74 -9.80
CA PHE A 154 -1.49 -11.50 -9.42
C PHE A 154 -2.54 -10.39 -9.50
N PHE A 155 -3.01 -9.92 -8.37
CA PHE A 155 -3.96 -8.82 -8.27
C PHE A 155 -3.22 -7.49 -8.34
N TYR A 156 -3.70 -6.63 -9.23
CA TYR A 156 -3.15 -5.30 -9.46
C TYR A 156 -4.21 -4.24 -9.14
N PRO A 157 -4.24 -3.74 -7.89
CA PRO A 157 -5.18 -2.67 -7.53
C PRO A 157 -4.79 -1.36 -8.21
N ALA A 158 -5.75 -0.65 -8.79
CA ALA A 158 -5.48 0.62 -9.44
C ALA A 158 -6.75 1.47 -9.58
N VAL A 159 -6.59 2.79 -9.44
CA VAL A 159 -7.64 3.79 -9.73
C VAL A 159 -7.66 4.22 -11.19
N TRP A 160 -6.61 3.99 -11.94
CA TRP A 160 -6.49 4.30 -13.37
C TRP A 160 -6.93 3.13 -14.25
N PRO A 161 -7.40 3.37 -15.50
CA PRO A 161 -7.70 2.32 -16.46
C PRO A 161 -6.42 1.60 -16.92
N ALA A 162 -6.53 0.60 -17.80
CA ALA A 162 -5.36 -0.07 -18.35
C ALA A 162 -4.50 0.89 -19.18
N LEU A 163 -3.27 1.11 -18.76
CA LEU A 163 -2.32 2.04 -19.36
C LEU A 163 -1.11 1.33 -19.97
N THR A 164 -0.41 2.05 -20.86
CA THR A 164 0.91 1.59 -21.34
C THR A 164 1.90 1.64 -20.18
N GLY A 165 2.51 0.50 -19.87
CA GLY A 165 3.42 0.35 -18.73
C GLY A 165 2.86 -0.50 -17.60
N ASP A 166 1.56 -0.76 -17.60
CA ASP A 166 0.96 -1.74 -16.69
C ASP A 166 1.62 -3.12 -16.81
N PRO A 167 1.68 -3.88 -15.73
CA PRO A 167 2.21 -5.24 -15.76
C PRO A 167 1.31 -6.15 -16.62
N ARG A 168 1.91 -7.13 -17.28
CA ARG A 168 1.17 -8.09 -18.09
C ARG A 168 0.91 -9.38 -17.32
N GLY A 169 -0.23 -10.00 -17.57
CA GLY A 169 -0.62 -11.27 -16.94
C GLY A 169 -1.14 -11.09 -15.52
N VAL A 170 -1.65 -9.90 -15.21
CA VAL A 170 -2.24 -9.55 -13.92
C VAL A 170 -3.75 -9.43 -14.03
N GLU A 171 -4.44 -9.64 -12.94
CA GLU A 171 -5.86 -9.35 -12.76
C GLU A 171 -5.99 -7.97 -12.11
N ARG A 172 -6.52 -7.00 -12.86
CA ARG A 172 -6.83 -5.69 -12.29
C ARG A 172 -8.01 -5.80 -11.35
N VAL A 173 -7.89 -5.15 -10.20
CA VAL A 173 -8.96 -5.08 -9.21
C VAL A 173 -9.17 -3.61 -8.80
N PRO A 174 -10.34 -3.25 -8.28
CA PRO A 174 -10.56 -1.94 -7.69
C PRO A 174 -9.54 -1.62 -6.60
N PRO A 175 -9.37 -0.34 -6.22
CA PRO A 175 -8.51 0.06 -5.12
C PRO A 175 -8.85 -0.66 -3.82
N LEU A 176 -7.85 -0.96 -3.00
CA LEU A 176 -8.04 -1.63 -1.72
C LEU A 176 -7.92 -0.63 -0.57
N ALA A 177 -8.90 -0.65 0.31
CA ALA A 177 -8.86 0.10 1.57
C ALA A 177 -9.37 -0.76 2.74
N LEU A 178 -8.78 -0.54 3.91
CA LEU A 178 -9.23 -1.16 5.14
C LEU A 178 -10.48 -0.45 5.66
N ASP A 179 -11.65 -1.08 5.54
CA ASP A 179 -12.92 -0.52 6.00
C ASP A 179 -13.30 -1.10 7.37
N VAL A 180 -12.97 -0.37 8.41
CA VAL A 180 -13.27 -0.71 9.79
C VAL A 180 -13.77 0.54 10.52
N PRO A 181 -14.89 0.47 11.25
CA PRO A 181 -15.38 1.60 12.03
C PRO A 181 -14.37 1.99 13.13
N LEU A 182 -14.29 3.27 13.43
CA LEU A 182 -13.48 3.76 14.53
C LEU A 182 -14.15 3.44 15.88
N GLU A 183 -13.33 3.35 16.93
CA GLU A 183 -13.84 3.33 18.31
C GLU A 183 -14.00 4.77 18.79
N GLY A 184 -15.21 5.27 18.80
CA GLY A 184 -15.55 6.65 19.17
C GLY A 184 -15.95 7.51 17.97
N ASP A 185 -15.98 8.82 18.19
CA ASP A 185 -16.36 9.78 17.17
C ASP A 185 -15.28 9.90 16.08
N VAL A 186 -15.71 10.00 14.83
CA VAL A 186 -14.82 10.34 13.73
C VAL A 186 -14.42 11.82 13.88
N PRO A 187 -13.13 12.16 13.82
CA PRO A 187 -12.72 13.55 13.88
C PRO A 187 -13.32 14.35 12.72
N ASP A 188 -13.77 15.57 12.99
CA ASP A 188 -14.13 16.54 11.96
C ASP A 188 -12.84 17.02 11.27
N VAL A 189 -12.75 16.81 9.97
CA VAL A 189 -11.54 17.08 9.18
C VAL A 189 -11.93 17.86 7.92
N ASP A 190 -11.39 19.08 7.78
CA ASP A 190 -11.56 19.85 6.54
C ASP A 190 -10.56 19.35 5.48
N VAL A 191 -9.25 19.45 5.78
CA VAL A 191 -8.20 18.97 4.88
C VAL A 191 -7.29 18.01 5.62
N LEU A 192 -7.12 16.80 5.06
CA LEU A 192 -6.19 15.82 5.59
C LEU A 192 -4.86 15.90 4.82
N VAL A 193 -3.76 16.04 5.52
CA VAL A 193 -2.41 15.89 4.95
C VAL A 193 -1.83 14.58 5.47
N SER A 194 -1.53 13.65 4.57
CA SER A 194 -1.03 12.31 4.91
C SER A 194 0.42 12.15 4.42
N PRO A 195 1.44 12.52 5.23
CA PRO A 195 2.84 12.44 4.84
C PRO A 195 3.34 10.99 4.78
N SER A 196 4.45 10.79 4.09
CA SER A 196 5.27 9.59 4.16
C SER A 196 6.63 9.92 4.79
N THR A 197 7.45 8.92 5.05
CA THR A 197 8.79 9.09 5.63
C THR A 197 9.69 10.05 4.83
N TYR A 198 9.37 10.32 3.56
CA TYR A 198 10.21 11.09 2.62
C TYR A 198 9.50 12.35 2.10
N SER A 199 8.61 12.98 2.87
CA SER A 199 7.74 14.06 2.38
C SER A 199 7.76 15.32 3.26
N ASP A 200 8.96 15.80 3.62
CA ASP A 200 9.16 16.98 4.47
C ASP A 200 8.44 18.24 3.93
N ASP A 201 8.34 18.41 2.60
CA ASP A 201 7.65 19.55 1.98
C ASP A 201 6.12 19.54 2.20
N LEU A 202 5.53 18.44 2.67
CA LEU A 202 4.09 18.44 3.02
C LEU A 202 3.79 19.30 4.25
N ASP A 203 4.75 19.55 5.12
CA ASP A 203 4.61 20.51 6.22
C ASP A 203 4.44 21.94 5.69
N GLU A 204 5.11 22.27 4.58
CA GLU A 204 4.93 23.56 3.91
C GLU A 204 3.52 23.66 3.31
N VAL A 205 3.03 22.61 2.67
CA VAL A 205 1.64 22.57 2.14
C VAL A 205 0.64 22.78 3.28
N ALA A 206 0.79 22.05 4.38
CA ALA A 206 -0.08 22.18 5.55
C ALA A 206 -0.06 23.59 6.14
N SER A 207 1.13 24.21 6.23
CA SER A 207 1.28 25.57 6.74
C SER A 207 0.58 26.60 5.85
N ARG A 208 0.77 26.52 4.53
CA ARG A 208 0.13 27.39 3.54
C ARG A 208 -1.38 27.25 3.52
N LEU A 209 -1.91 26.02 3.61
CA LEU A 209 -3.36 25.79 3.71
C LEU A 209 -3.95 26.46 4.96
N ARG A 210 -3.26 26.39 6.11
CA ARG A 210 -3.67 27.10 7.34
C ARG A 210 -3.63 28.61 7.18
N GLU A 211 -2.63 29.18 6.48
CA GLU A 211 -2.55 30.60 6.14
C GLU A 211 -3.73 31.04 5.25
N HIS A 212 -4.26 30.14 4.40
CA HIS A 212 -5.46 30.35 3.59
C HIS A 212 -6.77 30.08 4.36
N GLY A 213 -6.68 29.82 5.69
CA GLY A 213 -7.85 29.69 6.57
C GLY A 213 -8.49 28.31 6.58
N ARG A 214 -7.80 27.27 6.03
CA ARG A 214 -8.30 25.90 6.09
C ARG A 214 -7.95 25.25 7.44
N ASP A 215 -8.82 24.38 7.91
CA ASP A 215 -8.51 23.52 9.06
C ASP A 215 -7.76 22.27 8.55
N VAL A 216 -6.52 22.10 9.00
CA VAL A 216 -5.61 21.08 8.46
C VAL A 216 -5.20 20.10 9.54
N THR A 217 -5.59 18.85 9.37
CA THR A 217 -5.13 17.71 10.16
C THR A 217 -3.97 17.03 9.44
N VAL A 218 -2.84 16.85 10.15
CA VAL A 218 -1.67 16.13 9.61
C VAL A 218 -1.57 14.77 10.27
N VAL A 219 -1.59 13.72 9.47
CA VAL A 219 -1.44 12.33 9.96
C VAL A 219 -0.05 12.14 10.56
N GLY A 220 0.01 11.70 11.82
CA GLY A 220 1.26 11.54 12.57
C GLY A 220 1.83 12.85 13.13
N GLY A 221 1.17 14.00 12.89
CA GLY A 221 1.54 15.29 13.43
C GLY A 221 1.06 15.52 14.88
N ASP A 222 1.25 16.74 15.36
CA ASP A 222 0.81 17.14 16.70
C ASP A 222 -0.71 16.98 16.87
N GLY A 223 -1.10 16.27 17.93
CA GLY A 223 -2.50 15.98 18.23
C GLY A 223 -3.12 14.82 17.45
N TRP A 224 -2.39 14.20 16.52
CA TRP A 224 -2.87 13.02 15.84
C TRP A 224 -2.84 11.79 16.76
N THR A 225 -3.95 11.07 16.77
CA THR A 225 -4.01 9.73 17.37
C THR A 225 -4.13 8.69 16.26
N THR A 226 -3.24 7.70 16.26
CA THR A 226 -3.27 6.64 15.25
C THR A 226 -4.62 5.91 15.30
N VAL A 227 -5.27 5.86 14.16
CA VAL A 227 -6.58 5.20 13.99
C VAL A 227 -6.41 3.82 13.36
N ARG A 228 -7.34 2.92 13.64
CA ARG A 228 -7.31 1.54 13.09
C ARG A 228 -7.59 1.47 11.59
N SER A 229 -8.23 2.50 11.02
CA SER A 229 -8.53 2.65 9.60
C SER A 229 -8.60 4.12 9.24
N MET A 230 -8.01 4.50 8.11
CA MET A 230 -8.08 5.86 7.59
C MET A 230 -9.41 6.14 6.87
N LEU A 231 -10.11 5.11 6.43
CA LEU A 231 -11.29 5.27 5.57
C LEU A 231 -12.41 6.11 6.20
N PRO A 232 -12.79 5.93 7.49
CA PRO A 232 -13.78 6.80 8.13
C PRO A 232 -13.32 8.27 8.22
N VAL A 233 -12.03 8.52 8.45
CA VAL A 233 -11.48 9.88 8.53
C VAL A 233 -11.46 10.55 7.17
N LEU A 234 -11.10 9.80 6.13
CA LEU A 234 -11.12 10.30 4.75
C LEU A 234 -12.54 10.67 4.31
N ARG A 235 -13.55 9.88 4.67
CA ARG A 235 -14.96 10.16 4.34
C ARG A 235 -15.49 11.49 4.90
N GLU A 236 -14.93 11.98 6.00
CA GLU A 236 -15.27 13.27 6.58
C GLU A 236 -14.46 14.42 5.97
N ALA A 237 -13.30 14.15 5.38
CA ALA A 237 -12.43 15.16 4.82
C ALA A 237 -12.95 15.71 3.47
N ASN A 238 -12.92 17.03 3.30
CA ASN A 238 -13.24 17.67 2.00
C ASN A 238 -12.17 17.45 0.94
N ALA A 239 -10.92 17.21 1.36
CA ALA A 239 -9.81 16.85 0.48
C ALA A 239 -8.69 16.18 1.27
N VAL A 240 -7.89 15.35 0.56
CA VAL A 240 -6.64 14.81 1.11
C VAL A 240 -5.45 15.16 0.22
N VAL A 241 -4.32 15.53 0.85
CA VAL A 241 -3.03 15.70 0.17
C VAL A 241 -2.10 14.58 0.60
N CYS A 242 -1.53 13.85 -0.35
CA CYS A 242 -0.67 12.71 -0.05
C CYS A 242 0.43 12.54 -1.12
N PRO A 243 1.56 11.84 -0.77
CA PRO A 243 2.63 11.65 -1.74
C PRO A 243 2.45 10.45 -2.66
N GLY A 244 1.61 9.44 -2.28
CA GLY A 244 1.66 8.19 -3.00
C GLY A 244 0.50 7.23 -2.84
N TYR A 245 0.78 6.01 -3.28
CA TYR A 245 -0.18 4.99 -3.66
C TYR A 245 -1.24 4.64 -2.61
N SER A 246 -0.84 4.34 -1.38
CA SER A 246 -1.80 3.78 -0.39
C SER A 246 -2.95 4.75 -0.09
N THR A 247 -2.62 6.02 0.18
CA THR A 247 -3.64 7.04 0.44
C THR A 247 -4.47 7.37 -0.79
N VAL A 248 -3.89 7.30 -2.01
CA VAL A 248 -4.66 7.42 -3.27
C VAL A 248 -5.73 6.33 -3.36
N MET A 249 -5.38 5.08 -3.03
CA MET A 249 -6.35 3.97 -3.02
C MET A 249 -7.43 4.15 -1.94
N GLU A 250 -7.04 4.57 -0.75
CA GLU A 250 -7.95 4.81 0.36
C GLU A 250 -8.91 5.98 0.07
N ALA A 251 -8.40 7.09 -0.50
CA ALA A 251 -9.20 8.23 -0.92
C ALA A 251 -10.22 7.85 -2.00
N ALA A 252 -9.82 7.03 -2.97
CA ALA A 252 -10.69 6.52 -4.01
C ALA A 252 -11.91 5.77 -3.44
N VAL A 253 -11.67 4.89 -2.47
CA VAL A 253 -12.74 4.10 -1.82
C VAL A 253 -13.55 4.96 -0.84
N ALA A 254 -12.95 5.99 -0.26
CA ALA A 254 -13.63 6.92 0.64
C ALA A 254 -14.59 7.84 -0.11
N GLY A 255 -14.34 8.13 -1.39
CA GLY A 255 -15.03 9.18 -2.14
C GLY A 255 -14.46 10.57 -1.87
N THR A 256 -13.19 10.68 -1.47
CA THR A 256 -12.54 11.93 -1.06
C THR A 256 -11.64 12.46 -2.14
N PRO A 257 -11.79 13.72 -2.60
CA PRO A 257 -10.86 14.36 -3.52
C PRO A 257 -9.41 14.27 -3.05
N CYS A 258 -8.51 13.82 -3.94
CA CYS A 258 -7.13 13.54 -3.59
C CYS A 258 -6.13 14.32 -4.43
N VAL A 259 -5.26 15.06 -3.77
CA VAL A 259 -4.15 15.79 -4.39
C VAL A 259 -2.86 14.99 -4.15
N VAL A 260 -2.27 14.49 -5.23
CA VAL A 260 -1.03 13.70 -5.20
C VAL A 260 0.16 14.62 -5.39
N TYR A 261 1.02 14.72 -4.36
CA TYR A 261 2.26 15.50 -4.40
C TYR A 261 3.47 14.59 -4.14
N PRO A 262 4.13 14.08 -5.22
CA PRO A 262 5.11 13.01 -5.13
C PRO A 262 6.53 13.48 -4.83
N PHE A 263 7.31 12.70 -4.06
CA PHE A 263 8.70 12.97 -3.68
C PHE A 263 9.69 11.91 -4.21
N THR A 264 9.29 10.64 -4.25
CA THR A 264 10.17 9.54 -4.70
C THR A 264 9.95 9.17 -6.17
N SER A 265 10.82 8.35 -6.77
CA SER A 265 10.67 7.86 -8.14
C SER A 265 9.38 7.04 -8.32
N GLU A 266 9.06 6.18 -7.35
CA GLU A 266 7.82 5.41 -7.34
C GLU A 266 6.58 6.30 -7.25
N GLN A 267 6.56 7.25 -6.31
CA GLN A 267 5.45 8.19 -6.12
C GLN A 267 5.22 9.04 -7.37
N ARG A 268 6.29 9.52 -8.03
CA ARG A 268 6.19 10.20 -9.35
C ARG A 268 5.63 9.28 -10.41
N GLY A 269 5.96 7.99 -10.37
CA GLY A 269 5.36 6.98 -11.22
C GLY A 269 3.85 6.84 -11.00
N VAL A 270 3.41 6.75 -9.76
CA VAL A 270 1.98 6.72 -9.38
C VAL A 270 1.28 7.99 -9.87
N ALA A 271 1.83 9.16 -9.61
CA ALA A 271 1.26 10.45 -10.05
C ALA A 271 1.08 10.51 -11.57
N ARG A 272 2.07 10.06 -12.36
CA ARG A 272 1.94 9.97 -13.83
C ARG A 272 0.83 9.03 -14.28
N PHE A 273 0.62 7.90 -13.57
CA PHE A 273 -0.46 6.96 -13.91
C PHE A 273 -1.83 7.52 -13.54
N VAL A 274 -1.94 8.21 -12.41
CA VAL A 274 -3.16 8.94 -12.01
C VAL A 274 -3.51 9.99 -13.07
N GLU A 275 -2.56 10.85 -13.44
CA GLU A 275 -2.77 11.90 -14.45
C GLU A 275 -3.12 11.31 -15.84
N ALA A 276 -2.37 10.29 -16.28
CA ALA A 276 -2.62 9.64 -17.57
C ALA A 276 -3.95 8.87 -17.60
N GLY A 277 -4.42 8.39 -16.46
CA GLY A 277 -5.71 7.72 -16.31
C GLY A 277 -6.89 8.67 -16.51
N GLY A 278 -6.76 9.90 -16.02
CA GLY A 278 -7.78 10.94 -16.16
C GLY A 278 -9.09 10.63 -15.43
N GLU A 279 -9.05 9.73 -14.45
CA GLU A 279 -10.21 9.42 -13.63
C GLU A 279 -10.56 10.62 -12.72
N PRO A 280 -11.84 10.92 -12.51
CA PRO A 280 -12.25 12.00 -11.60
C PRO A 280 -11.78 11.71 -10.16
N GLY A 281 -11.66 12.76 -9.36
CA GLY A 281 -11.29 12.66 -7.95
C GLY A 281 -9.80 12.83 -7.66
N PHE A 282 -8.96 13.03 -8.67
CA PHE A 282 -7.52 13.12 -8.48
C PHE A 282 -6.91 14.33 -9.19
N ALA A 283 -6.03 15.03 -8.48
CA ALA A 283 -5.16 16.06 -9.05
C ALA A 283 -3.69 15.76 -8.72
N VAL A 284 -2.77 16.11 -9.62
CA VAL A 284 -1.33 15.99 -9.39
C VAL A 284 -0.73 17.37 -9.19
N ALA A 285 0.05 17.53 -8.13
CA ALA A 285 0.75 18.76 -7.80
C ALA A 285 2.26 18.59 -8.00
N GLU A 286 2.91 19.64 -8.50
CA GLU A 286 4.36 19.69 -8.73
C GLU A 286 5.08 20.66 -7.76
N SER A 287 4.30 21.41 -6.97
CA SER A 287 4.82 22.36 -5.98
C SER A 287 3.81 22.55 -4.85
N PRO A 288 4.25 23.08 -3.67
CA PRO A 288 3.34 23.42 -2.58
C PRO A 288 2.20 24.37 -3.02
N GLU A 289 2.50 25.36 -3.88
CA GLU A 289 1.51 26.30 -4.40
C GLU A 289 0.46 25.62 -5.29
N SER A 290 0.88 24.64 -6.10
CA SER A 290 -0.07 23.87 -6.93
C SER A 290 -0.91 22.93 -6.11
N ALA A 291 -0.36 22.37 -5.03
CA ALA A 291 -1.12 21.55 -4.09
C ALA A 291 -2.20 22.35 -3.37
N VAL A 292 -1.84 23.55 -2.86
CA VAL A 292 -2.81 24.47 -2.24
C VAL A 292 -3.93 24.83 -3.20
N ARG A 293 -3.61 25.23 -4.44
CA ARG A 293 -4.65 25.53 -5.44
C ARG A 293 -5.58 24.36 -5.74
N ALA A 294 -5.03 23.14 -5.81
CA ALA A 294 -5.83 21.95 -6.06
C ALA A 294 -6.74 21.59 -4.87
N VAL A 295 -6.39 21.99 -3.64
CA VAL A 295 -7.27 21.87 -2.47
C VAL A 295 -8.33 22.97 -2.43
N GLU A 296 -8.03 24.17 -2.91
CA GLU A 296 -9.00 25.30 -2.99
C GLU A 296 -10.07 25.08 -4.07
N ASP A 297 -9.70 24.45 -5.18
CA ASP A 297 -10.59 24.04 -6.27
C ASP A 297 -10.39 22.52 -6.50
N PRO A 298 -10.96 21.69 -5.61
CA PRO A 298 -10.71 20.26 -5.62
C PRO A 298 -11.33 19.59 -6.86
N PRO A 299 -10.74 18.47 -7.32
CA PRO A 299 -11.36 17.64 -8.33
C PRO A 299 -12.71 17.10 -7.83
N ASP A 300 -13.53 16.58 -8.74
CA ASP A 300 -14.79 15.89 -8.39
C ASP A 300 -14.53 14.74 -7.42
N ASP A 301 -15.56 14.29 -6.69
CA ASP A 301 -15.42 13.15 -5.79
C ASP A 301 -15.17 11.88 -6.59
N PRO A 302 -14.18 11.05 -6.20
CA PRO A 302 -13.96 9.75 -6.82
C PRO A 302 -15.07 8.76 -6.41
N ASP A 303 -15.41 7.82 -7.31
CA ASP A 303 -16.41 6.78 -7.05
C ASP A 303 -15.84 5.40 -7.39
N PHE A 304 -15.27 4.72 -6.40
CA PHE A 304 -14.67 3.41 -6.56
C PHE A 304 -15.18 2.42 -5.51
N GLU A 305 -15.48 1.21 -5.96
CA GLU A 305 -15.74 0.09 -5.06
C GLU A 305 -14.44 -0.36 -4.36
N ASN A 306 -14.56 -0.92 -3.15
CA ASN A 306 -13.43 -1.54 -2.46
C ASN A 306 -13.08 -2.90 -3.08
N GLY A 307 -11.85 -3.06 -3.52
CA GLY A 307 -11.36 -4.28 -4.14
C GLY A 307 -11.05 -5.44 -3.19
N ALA A 308 -10.98 -5.21 -1.87
CA ALA A 308 -10.63 -6.26 -0.92
C ALA A 308 -11.62 -7.44 -0.94
N PRO A 309 -12.97 -7.23 -1.00
CA PRO A 309 -13.94 -8.31 -1.18
C PRO A 309 -13.73 -9.11 -2.48
N VAL A 310 -13.33 -8.46 -3.56
CA VAL A 310 -13.08 -9.09 -4.86
C VAL A 310 -11.88 -10.03 -4.78
N VAL A 311 -10.76 -9.56 -4.20
CA VAL A 311 -9.56 -10.36 -3.99
C VAL A 311 -9.86 -11.58 -3.11
N ALA A 312 -10.54 -11.38 -1.97
CA ALA A 312 -10.89 -12.47 -1.07
C ALA A 312 -11.83 -13.50 -1.73
N GLN A 313 -12.80 -13.06 -2.52
CA GLN A 313 -13.69 -13.93 -3.28
C GLN A 313 -12.91 -14.79 -4.30
N ARG A 314 -11.96 -14.22 -5.02
CA ARG A 314 -11.10 -14.95 -5.98
C ARG A 314 -10.26 -16.02 -5.30
N ILE A 315 -9.75 -15.73 -4.10
CA ILE A 315 -9.00 -16.71 -3.31
C ILE A 315 -9.94 -17.81 -2.81
N ALA A 316 -11.08 -17.45 -2.22
CA ALA A 316 -12.05 -18.40 -1.67
C ALA A 316 -12.58 -19.39 -2.72
N ALA A 317 -12.85 -18.92 -3.95
CA ALA A 317 -13.32 -19.77 -5.04
C ALA A 317 -12.33 -20.89 -5.45
N ALA A 318 -11.07 -20.80 -5.05
CA ALA A 318 -10.08 -21.87 -5.30
C ALA A 318 -10.14 -23.02 -4.26
N PHE A 319 -11.02 -22.91 -3.25
CA PHE A 319 -11.23 -23.88 -2.16
C PHE A 319 -12.67 -24.41 -2.10
N GLU A 320 -13.50 -24.01 -3.04
CA GLU A 320 -14.84 -24.58 -3.32
C GLU A 320 -14.74 -25.76 -4.31
#